data_876b216ddf27f11a1ddaf853de893258
#
_entry.id   876b216ddf27f11a1ddaf853de893258
#
_cell.length_a   1.000
_cell.length_b   1.000
_cell.length_c   1.000
_cell.angle_alpha   90.00
_cell.angle_beta   90.00
_cell.angle_gamma   90.00
#
_symmetry.space_group_name_H-M   'P 1'
#
loop_
_entity.id
_entity.type
_entity.pdbx_description
1 polymer ?
#
loop_
_entity_poly.entity_id
_entity_poly.type
_entity_poly.pdbx_seq_one_letter_code
_entity_poly.pdbx_strand_id
1 'polypeptide(L)'
;VDCVLEGVRGVGADLAGASLRDVEVREARLGGAQLHGAVLTGVLLRGGKIDCLNLREARLTDVVFDGCVLSEADFGGARLERVEFRDCVLRQADFTSVRMKDVDLRGAAELDIARGVERLSGAVISSAQLLDLAPAFAAQVGVRVE
;
A
#
# COMPACT_ATOMS: atom_id res chain seq x y z
N VAL A 1 7.62 -1.06 -21.77
CA VAL A 1 6.47 -1.59 -22.52
C VAL A 1 5.21 -1.33 -21.73
N ASP A 2 4.29 -0.62 -22.33
CA ASP A 2 3.00 -0.34 -21.72
C ASP A 2 2.10 -1.54 -21.88
N CYS A 3 1.61 -2.07 -20.76
CA CYS A 3 0.70 -3.20 -20.74
C CYS A 3 -0.51 -2.83 -19.88
N VAL A 4 -1.70 -3.18 -20.34
CA VAL A 4 -2.93 -2.94 -19.59
C VAL A 4 -3.59 -4.29 -19.29
N LEU A 5 -3.84 -4.55 -18.01
CA LEU A 5 -4.57 -5.71 -17.55
C LEU A 5 -5.91 -5.22 -16.99
N GLU A 6 -7.00 -5.71 -17.51
CA GLU A 6 -8.32 -5.26 -17.11
C GLU A 6 -9.18 -6.42 -16.61
N GLY A 7 -9.84 -6.23 -15.47
CA GLY A 7 -10.78 -7.20 -14.92
C GLY A 7 -10.14 -8.49 -14.44
N VAL A 8 -8.87 -8.45 -14.06
CA VAL A 8 -8.16 -9.64 -13.57
C VAL A 8 -8.80 -10.13 -12.27
N ARG A 9 -9.10 -11.43 -12.22
CA ARG A 9 -9.67 -12.07 -11.04
C ARG A 9 -8.88 -13.29 -10.68
N GLY A 10 -8.73 -13.54 -9.39
CA GLY A 10 -8.05 -14.75 -8.94
C GLY A 10 -7.90 -14.82 -7.44
N VAL A 11 -7.60 -16.02 -6.98
CA VAL A 11 -7.28 -16.31 -5.57
C VAL A 11 -5.92 -16.99 -5.55
N GLY A 12 -5.05 -16.47 -4.68
CA GLY A 12 -3.72 -17.06 -4.50
C GLY A 12 -2.78 -16.92 -5.70
N ALA A 13 -2.99 -15.92 -6.55
CA ALA A 13 -2.08 -15.68 -7.67
C ALA A 13 -0.64 -15.51 -7.14
N ASP A 14 0.30 -16.21 -7.76
CA ASP A 14 1.69 -16.19 -7.33
C ASP A 14 2.56 -15.45 -8.35
N LEU A 15 2.95 -14.22 -7.98
CA LEU A 15 3.86 -13.37 -8.74
C LEU A 15 5.08 -13.01 -7.90
N ALA A 16 5.43 -13.87 -6.95
CA ALA A 16 6.58 -13.64 -6.08
C ALA A 16 7.85 -13.43 -6.90
N GLY A 17 8.60 -12.40 -6.56
CA GLY A 17 9.83 -12.06 -7.26
C GLY A 17 9.65 -11.52 -8.67
N ALA A 18 8.40 -11.32 -9.12
CA ALA A 18 8.13 -10.80 -10.47
C ALA A 18 8.63 -9.36 -10.62
N SER A 19 8.93 -8.99 -11.86
CA SER A 19 9.29 -7.62 -12.20
C SER A 19 8.24 -7.07 -13.15
N LEU A 20 7.53 -6.03 -12.69
CA LEU A 20 6.49 -5.37 -13.47
C LEU A 20 6.95 -3.95 -13.77
N ARG A 21 6.94 -3.58 -15.06
CA ARG A 21 7.34 -2.26 -15.50
C ARG A 21 6.34 -1.70 -16.48
N ASP A 22 5.91 -0.46 -16.22
CA ASP A 22 5.00 0.28 -17.09
C ASP A 22 3.72 -0.52 -17.36
N VAL A 23 3.10 -1.02 -16.28
CA VAL A 23 1.89 -1.83 -16.32
C VAL A 23 0.74 -1.06 -15.68
N GLU A 24 -0.41 -1.07 -16.32
CA GLU A 24 -1.64 -0.57 -15.72
C GLU A 24 -2.58 -1.75 -15.45
N VAL A 25 -3.06 -1.85 -14.22
CA VAL A 25 -4.02 -2.87 -13.81
C VAL A 25 -5.33 -2.18 -13.46
N ARG A 26 -6.40 -2.52 -14.17
CA ARG A 26 -7.71 -1.90 -13.96
C ARG A 26 -8.70 -2.91 -13.42
N GLU A 27 -9.46 -2.49 -12.40
CA GLU A 27 -10.58 -3.24 -11.85
C GLU A 27 -10.23 -4.69 -11.48
N ALA A 28 -9.05 -4.87 -10.87
CA ALA A 28 -8.64 -6.18 -10.39
C ALA A 28 -9.46 -6.59 -9.17
N ARG A 29 -9.78 -7.88 -9.10
CA ARG A 29 -10.41 -8.50 -7.93
C ARG A 29 -9.56 -9.69 -7.52
N LEU A 30 -8.71 -9.48 -6.55
CA LEU A 30 -7.71 -10.47 -6.15
C LEU A 30 -7.83 -10.77 -4.65
N GLY A 31 -7.66 -12.02 -4.30
CA GLY A 31 -7.57 -12.46 -2.92
C GLY A 31 -6.29 -13.26 -2.72
N GLY A 32 -5.47 -12.86 -1.73
CA GLY A 32 -4.26 -13.58 -1.40
C GLY A 32 -3.18 -13.55 -2.48
N ALA A 33 -3.13 -12.50 -3.30
CA ALA A 33 -2.10 -12.38 -4.33
C ALA A 33 -0.71 -12.26 -3.70
N GLN A 34 0.25 -13.02 -4.21
CA GLN A 34 1.61 -13.06 -3.70
C GLN A 34 2.54 -12.27 -4.61
N LEU A 35 3.01 -11.14 -4.11
CA LEU A 35 3.97 -10.26 -4.79
C LEU A 35 5.20 -10.00 -3.92
N HIS A 36 5.48 -10.88 -2.96
CA HIS A 36 6.63 -10.71 -2.09
C HIS A 36 7.92 -10.73 -2.91
N GLY A 37 8.82 -9.82 -2.58
CA GLY A 37 10.08 -9.68 -3.30
C GLY A 37 9.94 -9.15 -4.73
N ALA A 38 8.73 -8.78 -5.16
CA ALA A 38 8.50 -8.26 -6.51
C ALA A 38 9.08 -6.84 -6.66
N VAL A 39 9.38 -6.48 -7.88
CA VAL A 39 9.84 -5.13 -8.23
C VAL A 39 8.80 -4.51 -9.17
N LEU A 40 8.18 -3.44 -8.72
CA LEU A 40 7.18 -2.71 -9.47
C LEU A 40 7.71 -1.32 -9.79
N THR A 41 7.77 -0.97 -11.08
CA THR A 41 8.25 0.33 -11.53
C THR A 41 7.28 0.91 -12.55
N GLY A 42 6.77 2.10 -12.27
CA GLY A 42 5.83 2.76 -13.19
C GLY A 42 4.51 2.00 -13.31
N VAL A 43 4.02 1.44 -12.22
CA VAL A 43 2.79 0.63 -12.21
C VAL A 43 1.63 1.47 -11.69
N LEU A 44 0.49 1.40 -12.39
CA LEU A 44 -0.74 2.05 -11.98
C LEU A 44 -1.80 0.97 -11.71
N LEU A 45 -2.30 0.93 -10.47
CA LEU A 45 -3.45 0.09 -10.11
C LEU A 45 -4.66 0.99 -9.99
N ARG A 46 -5.60 0.87 -10.91
CA ARG A 46 -6.78 1.72 -10.98
C ARG A 46 -8.05 0.93 -10.71
N GLY A 47 -8.76 1.33 -9.68
CA GLY A 47 -9.94 0.62 -9.23
C GLY A 47 -9.60 -0.77 -8.73
N GLY A 48 -10.59 -1.47 -8.25
CA GLY A 48 -10.41 -2.85 -7.83
C GLY A 48 -10.42 -3.04 -6.33
N LYS A 49 -10.58 -4.29 -5.99
CA LYS A 49 -10.62 -4.74 -4.60
C LYS A 49 -9.60 -5.87 -4.44
N ILE A 50 -8.64 -5.66 -3.57
CA ILE A 50 -7.55 -6.60 -3.37
C ILE A 50 -7.45 -6.91 -1.88
N ASP A 51 -7.74 -8.15 -1.52
CA ASP A 51 -7.69 -8.63 -0.15
C ASP A 51 -6.41 -9.43 0.08
N CYS A 52 -5.76 -9.22 1.21
CA CYS A 52 -4.57 -9.96 1.63
C CYS A 52 -3.45 -9.93 0.57
N LEU A 53 -3.20 -8.73 0.02
CA LEU A 53 -2.10 -8.54 -0.93
C LEU A 53 -0.77 -8.63 -0.18
N ASN A 54 0.08 -9.54 -0.62
CA ASN A 54 1.39 -9.71 -0.01
C ASN A 54 2.46 -8.99 -0.82
N LEU A 55 2.95 -7.86 -0.28
CA LEU A 55 4.03 -7.07 -0.87
C LEU A 55 5.26 -7.05 0.03
N ARG A 56 5.43 -8.09 0.86
CA ARG A 56 6.60 -8.16 1.75
C ARG A 56 7.89 -8.13 0.94
N GLU A 57 8.84 -7.31 1.41
CA GLU A 57 10.15 -7.15 0.80
C GLU A 57 10.10 -6.68 -0.67
N ALA A 58 8.95 -6.22 -1.15
CA ALA A 58 8.81 -5.71 -2.51
C ALA A 58 9.43 -4.32 -2.63
N ARG A 59 9.77 -3.95 -3.87
CA ARG A 59 10.26 -2.60 -4.18
C ARG A 59 9.27 -1.94 -5.13
N LEU A 60 8.69 -0.84 -4.68
CA LEU A 60 7.74 -0.07 -5.47
C LEU A 60 8.34 1.31 -5.77
N THR A 61 8.50 1.62 -7.04
CA THR A 61 9.01 2.91 -7.49
C THR A 61 8.07 3.48 -8.54
N ASP A 62 7.64 4.73 -8.34
CA ASP A 62 6.70 5.39 -9.24
C ASP A 62 5.43 4.56 -9.43
N VAL A 63 4.82 4.14 -8.33
CA VAL A 63 3.60 3.33 -8.31
C VAL A 63 2.44 4.17 -7.79
N VAL A 64 1.30 4.06 -8.45
CA VAL A 64 0.07 4.75 -8.03
C VAL A 64 -1.04 3.73 -7.81
N PHE A 65 -1.67 3.82 -6.65
CA PHE A 65 -2.91 3.11 -6.33
C PHE A 65 -4.04 4.14 -6.43
N ASP A 66 -4.94 3.97 -7.38
CA ASP A 66 -6.01 4.92 -7.64
C ASP A 66 -7.38 4.24 -7.54
N GLY A 67 -8.17 4.66 -6.56
CA GLY A 67 -9.51 4.12 -6.36
C GLY A 67 -9.56 2.67 -5.89
N CYS A 68 -8.50 2.18 -5.27
CA CYS A 68 -8.41 0.80 -4.81
C CYS A 68 -8.92 0.62 -3.39
N VAL A 69 -9.52 -0.53 -3.13
CA VAL A 69 -9.83 -0.98 -1.76
C VAL A 69 -8.86 -2.09 -1.42
N LEU A 70 -7.97 -1.82 -0.48
CA LEU A 70 -6.96 -2.76 -0.02
C LEU A 70 -7.28 -3.17 1.41
N SER A 71 -7.57 -4.44 1.62
CA SER A 71 -7.82 -5.00 2.95
C SER A 71 -6.70 -5.95 3.32
N GLU A 72 -6.11 -5.71 4.49
CA GLU A 72 -5.04 -6.56 5.03
C GLU A 72 -3.83 -6.67 4.08
N ALA A 73 -3.48 -5.57 3.41
CA ALA A 73 -2.29 -5.54 2.59
C ALA A 73 -1.04 -5.56 3.49
N ASP A 74 -0.08 -6.40 3.14
CA ASP A 74 1.15 -6.57 3.88
C ASP A 74 2.31 -5.94 3.10
N PHE A 75 2.79 -4.80 3.60
CA PHE A 75 3.94 -4.09 3.05
C PHE A 75 5.20 -4.34 3.88
N GLY A 76 5.22 -5.39 4.69
CA GLY A 76 6.32 -5.65 5.61
C GLY A 76 7.69 -5.66 4.92
N GLY A 77 8.61 -4.83 5.38
CA GLY A 77 9.95 -4.74 4.80
C GLY A 77 10.03 -4.18 3.38
N ALA A 78 8.91 -3.72 2.83
CA ALA A 78 8.89 -3.16 1.47
C ALA A 78 9.60 -1.81 1.41
N ARG A 79 10.05 -1.45 0.23
CA ARG A 79 10.61 -0.12 -0.05
C ARG A 79 9.68 0.59 -1.02
N LEU A 80 9.15 1.73 -0.58
CA LEU A 80 8.23 2.54 -1.36
C LEU A 80 8.92 3.87 -1.67
N GLU A 81 9.06 4.18 -2.96
CA GLU A 81 9.65 5.44 -3.40
C GLU A 81 8.77 6.05 -4.48
N ARG A 82 8.34 7.28 -4.25
CA ARG A 82 7.41 7.98 -5.13
C ARG A 82 6.15 7.15 -5.39
N VAL A 83 5.52 6.72 -4.30
CA VAL A 83 4.27 5.96 -4.33
C VAL A 83 3.13 6.86 -3.87
N GLU A 84 2.01 6.80 -4.56
CA GLU A 84 0.85 7.63 -4.25
C GLU A 84 -0.40 6.76 -4.11
N PHE A 85 -1.21 7.08 -3.11
CA PHE A 85 -2.52 6.47 -2.91
C PHE A 85 -3.57 7.54 -3.15
N ARG A 86 -4.40 7.38 -4.19
CA ARG A 86 -5.46 8.31 -4.56
C ARG A 86 -6.82 7.64 -4.38
N ASP A 87 -7.72 8.30 -3.66
CA ASP A 87 -9.09 7.80 -3.46
C ASP A 87 -9.14 6.33 -3.04
N CYS A 88 -8.18 5.94 -2.20
CA CYS A 88 -8.04 4.57 -1.76
C CYS A 88 -8.61 4.36 -0.37
N VAL A 89 -8.93 3.10 -0.08
CA VAL A 89 -9.26 2.65 1.27
C VAL A 89 -8.21 1.64 1.67
N LEU A 90 -7.52 1.89 2.78
CA LEU A 90 -6.52 0.99 3.35
C LEU A 90 -7.05 0.50 4.70
N ARG A 91 -7.38 -0.78 4.78
CA ARG A 91 -7.86 -1.43 6.01
C ARG A 91 -6.86 -2.43 6.49
N GLN A 92 -6.48 -2.31 7.76
CA GLN A 92 -5.55 -3.24 8.41
C GLN A 92 -4.25 -3.40 7.64
N ALA A 93 -3.69 -2.29 7.14
CA ALA A 93 -2.42 -2.32 6.43
C ALA A 93 -1.28 -2.62 7.41
N ASP A 94 -0.35 -3.45 6.99
CA ASP A 94 0.85 -3.78 7.75
C ASP A 94 2.05 -3.08 7.12
N PHE A 95 2.60 -2.11 7.84
CA PHE A 95 3.79 -1.36 7.44
C PHE A 95 5.02 -1.71 8.28
N THR A 96 5.06 -2.88 8.87
CA THR A 96 6.20 -3.32 9.68
C THR A 96 7.49 -3.22 8.88
N SER A 97 8.49 -2.52 9.41
CA SER A 97 9.81 -2.37 8.80
C SER A 97 9.78 -1.77 7.38
N VAL A 98 8.70 -1.13 6.99
CA VAL A 98 8.61 -0.47 5.68
C VAL A 98 9.56 0.73 5.63
N ARG A 99 10.07 1.03 4.44
CA ARG A 99 10.87 2.23 4.17
C ARG A 99 10.16 3.06 3.13
N MET A 100 9.87 4.31 3.46
CA MET A 100 9.14 5.22 2.60
C MET A 100 9.98 6.43 2.24
N LYS A 101 9.92 6.83 0.98
CA LYS A 101 10.49 8.08 0.49
C LYS A 101 9.54 8.69 -0.52
N ASP A 102 9.09 9.91 -0.25
CA ASP A 102 8.14 10.61 -1.12
C ASP A 102 6.88 9.78 -1.36
N VAL A 103 6.29 9.26 -0.28
CA VAL A 103 5.04 8.50 -0.33
C VAL A 103 3.90 9.40 0.08
N ASP A 104 2.88 9.52 -0.77
CA ASP A 104 1.72 10.35 -0.51
C ASP A 104 0.54 9.50 -0.07
N LEU A 105 0.18 9.60 1.20
CA LEU A 105 -0.95 8.89 1.79
C LEU A 105 -2.20 9.77 1.93
N ARG A 106 -2.13 11.03 1.53
CA ARG A 106 -3.24 11.98 1.74
C ARG A 106 -4.52 11.59 1.01
N GLY A 107 -4.39 10.90 -0.10
CA GLY A 107 -5.54 10.44 -0.89
C GLY A 107 -6.21 9.18 -0.35
N ALA A 108 -5.70 8.59 0.73
CA ALA A 108 -6.37 7.47 1.36
C ALA A 108 -7.55 7.99 2.19
N ALA A 109 -8.76 7.75 1.69
CA ALA A 109 -9.99 8.19 2.38
C ALA A 109 -10.14 7.49 3.73
N GLU A 110 -9.67 6.26 3.81
CA GLU A 110 -9.54 5.52 5.07
C GLU A 110 -8.10 5.02 5.15
N LEU A 111 -7.43 5.36 6.24
CA LEU A 111 -6.05 4.92 6.49
C LEU A 111 -6.00 4.21 7.83
N ASP A 112 -6.19 2.91 7.80
CA ASP A 112 -6.18 2.06 8.98
C ASP A 112 -4.92 1.20 8.95
N ILE A 113 -4.01 1.50 9.87
CA ILE A 113 -2.71 0.84 9.96
C ILE A 113 -2.73 -0.13 11.13
N ALA A 114 -2.65 -1.42 10.83
CA ALA A 114 -2.61 -2.46 11.84
C ALA A 114 -1.28 -2.49 12.57
N ARG A 115 -0.19 -2.31 11.84
CA ARG A 115 1.18 -2.36 12.39
C ARG A 115 2.08 -1.42 11.61
N GLY A 116 3.11 -0.91 12.29
CA GLY A 116 4.15 -0.14 11.64
C GLY A 116 3.86 1.35 11.54
N VAL A 117 2.98 1.89 12.37
CA VAL A 117 2.71 3.33 12.38
C VAL A 117 3.99 4.14 12.63
N GLU A 118 4.96 3.59 13.35
CA GLU A 118 6.26 4.22 13.61
C GLU A 118 7.14 4.30 12.37
N ARG A 119 6.74 3.69 11.28
CA ARG A 119 7.51 3.63 10.02
C ARG A 119 7.01 4.61 8.96
N LEU A 120 6.24 5.61 9.35
CA LEU A 120 5.68 6.58 8.41
C LEU A 120 6.64 7.72 8.04
N SER A 121 7.89 7.66 8.49
CA SER A 121 8.90 8.63 8.04
C SER A 121 9.07 8.54 6.53
N GLY A 122 9.01 9.69 5.85
CA GLY A 122 9.04 9.74 4.39
C GLY A 122 7.66 9.77 3.74
N ALA A 123 6.59 9.61 4.53
CA ALA A 123 5.23 9.72 4.05
C ALA A 123 4.68 11.13 4.30
N VAL A 124 3.72 11.51 3.47
CA VAL A 124 2.94 12.75 3.65
C VAL A 124 1.52 12.34 4.00
N ILE A 125 1.01 12.89 5.09
CA ILE A 125 -0.38 12.68 5.52
C ILE A 125 -1.07 14.03 5.68
N SER A 126 -2.40 14.02 5.70
CA SER A 126 -3.18 15.23 5.96
C SER A 126 -3.35 15.48 7.45
N SER A 127 -3.78 16.69 7.81
CA SER A 127 -4.08 17.02 9.21
C SER A 127 -5.20 16.14 9.77
N ALA A 128 -6.21 15.82 8.97
CA ALA A 128 -7.29 14.94 9.39
C ALA A 128 -6.76 13.53 9.68
N GLN A 129 -5.89 13.01 8.82
CA GLN A 129 -5.25 11.71 9.04
C GLN A 129 -4.39 11.71 10.30
N LEU A 130 -3.68 12.82 10.57
CA LEU A 130 -2.89 12.93 11.79
C LEU A 130 -3.78 12.81 13.04
N LEU A 131 -4.94 13.45 13.03
CA LEU A 131 -5.86 13.34 14.16
C LEU A 131 -6.35 11.91 14.35
N ASP A 132 -6.64 11.21 13.26
CA ASP A 132 -7.07 9.81 13.33
C ASP A 132 -5.96 8.89 13.81
N LEU A 133 -4.71 9.18 13.47
CA LEU A 133 -3.55 8.38 13.84
C LEU A 133 -2.94 8.77 15.19
N ALA A 134 -3.35 9.90 15.75
CA ALA A 134 -2.74 10.41 16.98
C ALA A 134 -2.74 9.42 18.14
N PRO A 135 -3.82 8.66 18.40
CA PRO A 135 -3.76 7.64 19.45
C PRO A 135 -2.69 6.58 19.24
N ALA A 136 -2.48 6.16 17.98
CA ALA A 136 -1.46 5.17 17.65
C ALA A 136 -0.05 5.74 17.83
N PHE A 137 0.16 7.00 17.44
CA PHE A 137 1.45 7.67 17.66
C PHE A 137 1.72 7.85 19.17
N ALA A 138 0.72 8.24 19.94
CA ALA A 138 0.86 8.39 21.38
C ALA A 138 1.24 7.06 22.03
N ALA A 139 0.61 5.96 21.60
CA ALA A 139 0.93 4.63 22.10
C ALA A 139 2.38 4.25 21.79
N GLN A 140 2.89 4.60 20.61
CA GLN A 140 4.27 4.30 20.23
C GLN A 140 5.29 5.03 21.13
N VAL A 141 4.95 6.24 21.53
CA VAL A 141 5.84 7.05 22.40
C VAL A 141 5.65 6.70 23.88
N GLY A 142 4.57 6.00 24.22
CA GLY A 142 4.23 5.66 25.59
C GLY A 142 3.45 6.75 26.31
N VAL A 143 2.87 7.68 25.56
CA VAL A 143 2.05 8.75 26.14
C VAL A 143 0.64 8.24 26.40
N ARG A 144 0.17 8.50 27.60
CA ARG A 144 -1.23 8.21 27.97
C ARG A 144 -2.07 9.46 27.75
N VAL A 145 -3.16 9.27 27.02
CA VAL A 145 -4.12 10.34 26.76
C VAL A 145 -5.40 10.03 27.53
N GLU A 146 -5.73 10.88 28.47
CA GLU A 146 -6.89 10.71 29.32
C GLU A 146 -7.85 11.89 29.24
#